data_1a0f50336ad5cd511383fe56283c9bce
#
_entry.id   1a0f50336ad5cd511383fe56283c9bce
#
_cell.length_a   1.000
_cell.length_b   1.000
_cell.length_c   1.000
_cell.angle_alpha   90.00
_cell.angle_beta   90.00
_cell.angle_gamma   90.00
#
_symmetry.space_group_name_H-M   'P 1'
#
loop_
_entity.id
_entity.type
_entity.pdbx_description
1 polymer ?
#
loop_
_entity_poly.entity_id
_entity_poly.type
_entity_poly.pdbx_seq_one_letter_code
_entity_poly.pdbx_strand_id
1 'polypeptide(L)'
;MAATKITHEQLREELRAGNKPVDIAKAYSMSHSVLLRRIKKLKATGYDPANDRDYNNPENHPVAGYSTLVRHKSASDSSTGKVLEWVKTRVDVRNQMDAATAMIDTMIADIKPLPVIPFKNYVATSDQFTVIPIGDPHIGLMTWSKEVGEDWDIKIADRVYRKVFKRLLTNLPDTEECVLVNTGDFFHADNIQGETSRSRHKLDLDGRHGKWLDAGFVIMRMFIDACLRKFKKVEFINVPGNHDDILGRAIGSYVWQLYRDNERINVQKGDSPFQYVRRGNVLLGFAHGHTCKLSSLPGKMADDQYKLWGRTTYRHWICGHVHHNSWVQFKEHPGCKVETVGIIPPKDAYAHGGAYGADRGIQGIIFDKKIGYSPRRIEETVRGTD
;
A
#
# COMPACT_ATOMS: atom_id res chain seq x y z
N MET A 1 -26.84 -2.97 -42.47
CA MET A 1 -25.51 -2.38 -42.74
C MET A 1 -24.79 -2.16 -41.42
N ALA A 2 -23.63 -2.74 -41.26
CA ALA A 2 -22.84 -2.57 -40.03
C ALA A 2 -22.38 -1.09 -39.94
N ALA A 3 -22.68 -0.45 -38.81
CA ALA A 3 -22.26 0.93 -38.57
C ALA A 3 -20.75 1.03 -38.64
N THR A 4 -20.24 1.76 -39.62
CA THR A 4 -18.80 1.99 -39.79
C THR A 4 -18.31 2.79 -38.61
N LYS A 5 -17.46 2.18 -37.78
CA LYS A 5 -16.90 2.87 -36.59
C LYS A 5 -15.95 3.96 -37.08
N ILE A 6 -16.31 5.24 -36.84
CA ILE A 6 -15.41 6.37 -37.11
C ILE A 6 -14.04 6.13 -36.44
N THR A 7 -12.94 6.26 -37.18
CA THR A 7 -11.59 6.19 -36.62
C THR A 7 -11.21 7.49 -35.89
N HIS A 8 -10.12 7.48 -35.12
CA HIS A 8 -9.63 8.70 -34.48
C HIS A 8 -9.20 9.76 -35.51
N GLU A 9 -8.64 9.34 -36.62
CA GLU A 9 -8.17 10.22 -37.67
C GLU A 9 -9.36 10.86 -38.40
N GLN A 10 -10.34 10.09 -38.80
CA GLN A 10 -11.60 10.60 -39.37
C GLN A 10 -12.32 11.59 -38.42
N LEU A 11 -12.31 11.28 -37.12
CA LEU A 11 -12.89 12.18 -36.12
C LEU A 11 -12.15 13.50 -36.02
N ARG A 12 -10.81 13.47 -36.14
CA ARG A 12 -9.98 14.70 -36.21
C ARG A 12 -10.32 15.53 -37.43
N GLU A 13 -10.40 14.91 -38.62
CA GLU A 13 -10.76 15.58 -39.86
C GLU A 13 -12.13 16.24 -39.81
N GLU A 14 -13.14 15.55 -39.30
CA GLU A 14 -14.49 16.11 -39.13
C GLU A 14 -14.50 17.31 -38.18
N LEU A 15 -13.77 17.25 -37.10
CA LEU A 15 -13.64 18.35 -36.15
C LEU A 15 -12.84 19.51 -36.71
N ARG A 16 -11.81 19.27 -37.55
CA ARG A 16 -11.06 20.28 -38.31
C ARG A 16 -11.94 21.01 -39.30
N ALA A 17 -12.82 20.26 -39.98
CA ALA A 17 -13.78 20.85 -40.92
C ALA A 17 -14.87 21.70 -40.23
N GLY A 18 -14.84 21.80 -38.89
CA GLY A 18 -15.82 22.58 -38.12
C GLY A 18 -17.18 21.93 -37.97
N ASN A 19 -17.32 20.65 -38.30
CA ASN A 19 -18.56 19.92 -38.20
C ASN A 19 -19.00 19.76 -36.75
N LYS A 20 -20.28 20.02 -36.49
CA LYS A 20 -20.82 19.90 -35.12
C LYS A 20 -20.91 18.46 -34.67
N PRO A 21 -20.64 18.14 -33.40
CA PRO A 21 -20.73 16.76 -32.90
C PRO A 21 -22.03 16.05 -33.18
N VAL A 22 -23.17 16.76 -33.23
CA VAL A 22 -24.48 16.20 -33.58
C VAL A 22 -24.52 15.71 -35.01
N ASP A 23 -23.92 16.47 -35.93
CA ASP A 23 -23.93 16.16 -37.37
C ASP A 23 -22.98 15.00 -37.68
N ILE A 24 -21.80 14.99 -37.04
CA ILE A 24 -20.84 13.87 -37.11
C ILE A 24 -21.50 12.57 -36.57
N ALA A 25 -22.22 12.65 -35.46
CA ALA A 25 -22.89 11.48 -34.90
C ALA A 25 -23.95 10.90 -35.88
N LYS A 26 -24.68 11.76 -36.56
CA LYS A 26 -25.65 11.36 -37.61
C LYS A 26 -24.93 10.74 -38.81
N ALA A 27 -23.88 11.37 -39.34
CA ALA A 27 -23.15 10.91 -40.50
C ALA A 27 -22.55 9.49 -40.29
N TYR A 28 -22.10 9.18 -39.09
CA TYR A 28 -21.54 7.87 -38.75
C TYR A 28 -22.52 6.94 -38.01
N SER A 29 -23.77 7.22 -38.03
CA SER A 29 -24.84 6.37 -37.45
C SER A 29 -24.57 5.96 -36.00
N MET A 30 -24.07 6.89 -35.18
CA MET A 30 -23.77 6.65 -33.76
C MET A 30 -24.53 7.59 -32.84
N SER A 31 -24.69 7.20 -31.58
CA SER A 31 -25.33 8.10 -30.63
C SER A 31 -24.42 9.28 -30.27
N HIS A 32 -25.00 10.45 -30.11
CA HIS A 32 -24.29 11.68 -29.73
C HIS A 32 -23.48 11.51 -28.44
N SER A 33 -23.99 10.79 -27.46
CA SER A 33 -23.29 10.52 -26.21
C SER A 33 -22.04 9.65 -26.38
N VAL A 34 -22.07 8.71 -27.33
CA VAL A 34 -20.89 7.89 -27.70
C VAL A 34 -19.84 8.74 -28.40
N LEU A 35 -20.26 9.62 -29.31
CA LEU A 35 -19.34 10.52 -29.97
C LEU A 35 -18.69 11.51 -29.01
N LEU A 36 -19.45 12.12 -28.09
CA LEU A 36 -18.89 13.02 -27.07
C LEU A 36 -17.86 12.33 -26.18
N ARG A 37 -18.06 11.06 -25.82
CA ARG A 37 -17.06 10.26 -25.10
C ARG A 37 -15.78 10.08 -25.92
N ARG A 38 -15.90 9.86 -27.23
CA ARG A 38 -14.73 9.73 -28.12
C ARG A 38 -14.01 11.06 -28.28
N ILE A 39 -14.72 12.17 -28.45
CA ILE A 39 -14.13 13.53 -28.48
C ILE A 39 -13.40 13.80 -27.15
N LYS A 40 -14.00 13.48 -26.00
CA LYS A 40 -13.37 13.61 -24.71
C LYS A 40 -12.08 12.78 -24.60
N LYS A 41 -12.08 11.55 -25.11
CA LYS A 41 -10.92 10.68 -25.17
C LYS A 41 -9.83 11.26 -26.09
N LEU A 42 -10.21 11.77 -27.25
CA LEU A 42 -9.29 12.40 -28.19
C LEU A 42 -8.64 13.66 -27.59
N LYS A 43 -9.42 14.52 -26.92
CA LYS A 43 -8.87 15.66 -26.18
C LYS A 43 -7.94 15.24 -25.04
N ALA A 44 -8.21 14.14 -24.37
CA ALA A 44 -7.36 13.62 -23.32
C ALA A 44 -5.98 13.13 -23.82
N THR A 45 -5.83 12.87 -25.13
CA THR A 45 -4.54 12.59 -25.76
C THR A 45 -3.80 13.85 -26.22
N GLY A 46 -4.30 15.06 -25.91
CA GLY A 46 -3.67 16.32 -26.23
C GLY A 46 -4.18 17.01 -27.50
N TYR A 47 -5.15 16.38 -28.21
CA TYR A 47 -5.71 17.01 -29.40
C TYR A 47 -6.66 18.16 -29.05
N ASP A 48 -6.42 19.34 -29.62
CA ASP A 48 -7.29 20.52 -29.53
C ASP A 48 -7.96 20.82 -30.85
N PRO A 49 -9.27 20.50 -31.02
CA PRO A 49 -9.99 20.76 -32.26
C PRO A 49 -10.11 22.25 -32.62
N ALA A 50 -10.07 23.13 -31.62
CA ALA A 50 -10.25 24.58 -31.86
C ALA A 50 -9.04 25.25 -32.49
N ASN A 51 -7.83 24.73 -32.22
CA ASN A 51 -6.58 25.27 -32.70
C ASN A 51 -5.82 24.37 -33.68
N ASP A 52 -6.41 23.22 -34.04
CA ASP A 52 -5.78 22.17 -34.87
C ASP A 52 -4.36 21.80 -34.43
N ARG A 53 -4.16 21.67 -33.12
CA ARG A 53 -2.88 21.37 -32.53
C ARG A 53 -2.91 20.03 -31.82
N ASP A 54 -1.95 19.19 -32.18
CA ASP A 54 -1.58 18.04 -31.35
C ASP A 54 -0.51 18.50 -30.35
N TYR A 55 -0.86 18.44 -29.07
CA TYR A 55 0.14 18.67 -28.03
C TYR A 55 0.93 17.39 -27.82
N ASN A 56 2.25 17.51 -27.85
CA ASN A 56 3.14 16.38 -27.61
C ASN A 56 3.12 16.03 -26.11
N ASN A 57 2.20 15.16 -25.73
CA ASN A 57 2.12 14.67 -24.37
C ASN A 57 3.18 13.57 -24.16
N PRO A 58 4.00 13.65 -23.11
CA PRO A 58 4.82 12.51 -22.72
C PRO A 58 3.95 11.26 -22.49
N GLU A 59 4.44 10.10 -22.84
CA GLU A 59 3.79 8.83 -22.50
C GLU A 59 3.50 8.79 -20.99
N ASN A 60 2.35 8.26 -20.60
CA ASN A 60 1.87 8.22 -19.22
C ASN A 60 1.54 9.56 -18.56
N HIS A 61 1.38 10.62 -19.35
CA HIS A 61 0.94 11.94 -18.88
C HIS A 61 -0.38 12.34 -19.52
N PRO A 62 -1.53 11.78 -19.13
CA PRO A 62 -2.81 12.17 -19.67
C PRO A 62 -3.13 13.63 -19.35
N VAL A 63 -3.79 14.31 -20.29
CA VAL A 63 -4.20 15.70 -20.09
C VAL A 63 -5.23 15.78 -18.96
N ALA A 64 -4.89 16.49 -17.89
CA ALA A 64 -5.74 16.69 -16.72
C ALA A 64 -6.67 17.90 -16.85
N GLY A 65 -6.40 18.80 -17.79
CA GLY A 65 -7.21 19.99 -18.03
C GLY A 65 -6.47 21.04 -18.87
N TYR A 66 -7.22 22.06 -19.26
CA TYR A 66 -6.73 23.21 -19.99
C TYR A 66 -6.91 24.47 -19.14
N SER A 67 -5.99 25.43 -19.28
CA SER A 67 -6.13 26.76 -18.72
C SER A 67 -5.89 27.75 -19.85
N THR A 68 -6.92 28.53 -20.20
CA THR A 68 -6.88 29.46 -21.33
C THR A 68 -6.89 30.88 -20.80
N LEU A 69 -5.89 31.67 -21.17
CA LEU A 69 -5.88 33.13 -20.96
C LEU A 69 -6.49 33.78 -22.17
N VAL A 70 -7.68 34.35 -22.04
CA VAL A 70 -8.34 35.13 -23.09
C VAL A 70 -8.03 36.59 -22.88
N ARG A 71 -7.34 37.24 -23.83
CA ARG A 71 -7.25 38.71 -23.87
C ARG A 71 -8.57 39.28 -24.39
N HIS A 72 -9.30 39.97 -23.55
CA HIS A 72 -10.44 40.77 -24.02
C HIS A 72 -9.92 41.91 -24.93
N LYS A 73 -10.46 42.00 -26.14
CA LYS A 73 -10.21 43.11 -27.04
C LYS A 73 -10.85 44.38 -26.44
N SER A 74 -10.10 45.44 -26.32
CA SER A 74 -10.71 46.75 -26.20
C SER A 74 -11.30 47.13 -27.58
N ALA A 75 -12.38 47.91 -27.60
CA ALA A 75 -13.12 48.26 -28.82
C ALA A 75 -12.27 48.98 -29.90
N SER A 76 -11.02 49.30 -29.64
CA SER A 76 -10.07 50.01 -30.53
C SER A 76 -8.94 49.14 -31.11
N ASP A 77 -8.87 47.84 -30.80
CA ASP A 77 -7.76 46.99 -31.24
C ASP A 77 -8.21 45.94 -32.25
N SER A 78 -7.76 46.10 -33.52
CA SER A 78 -8.01 45.21 -34.64
C SER A 78 -7.09 43.97 -34.68
N SER A 79 -6.17 43.82 -33.70
CA SER A 79 -5.27 42.67 -33.64
C SER A 79 -6.00 41.41 -33.12
N THR A 80 -5.78 40.28 -33.78
CA THR A 80 -6.21 38.97 -33.32
C THR A 80 -5.57 38.68 -31.98
N GLY A 81 -6.38 38.64 -30.92
CA GLY A 81 -5.91 38.38 -29.55
C GLY A 81 -5.20 37.03 -29.48
N LYS A 82 -3.93 37.05 -29.03
CA LYS A 82 -3.17 35.84 -28.82
C LYS A 82 -3.73 35.12 -27.59
N VAL A 83 -4.32 33.95 -27.80
CA VAL A 83 -4.76 33.08 -26.74
C VAL A 83 -3.55 32.27 -26.28
N LEU A 84 -3.20 32.39 -25.00
CA LEU A 84 -2.22 31.51 -24.36
C LEU A 84 -2.97 30.40 -23.66
N GLU A 85 -2.63 29.18 -23.99
CA GLU A 85 -3.24 27.99 -23.39
C GLU A 85 -2.18 27.15 -22.72
N TRP A 86 -2.42 26.76 -21.47
CA TRP A 86 -1.60 25.82 -20.74
C TRP A 86 -2.32 24.48 -20.66
N VAL A 87 -1.69 23.44 -21.17
CA VAL A 87 -2.16 22.06 -20.99
C VAL A 87 -1.62 21.52 -19.67
N LYS A 88 -2.51 21.18 -18.75
CA LYS A 88 -2.14 20.52 -17.51
C LYS A 88 -2.15 19.02 -17.72
N THR A 89 -0.98 18.39 -17.51
CA THR A 89 -0.84 16.95 -17.52
C THR A 89 -0.61 16.44 -16.10
N ARG A 90 -1.00 15.21 -15.84
CA ARG A 90 -0.66 14.49 -14.60
C ARG A 90 0.02 13.18 -14.98
N VAL A 91 0.98 12.78 -14.16
CA VAL A 91 1.55 11.45 -14.25
C VAL A 91 0.45 10.42 -14.00
N ASP A 92 0.32 9.43 -14.87
CA ASP A 92 -0.57 8.29 -14.62
C ASP A 92 0.12 7.35 -13.63
N VAL A 93 -0.14 7.60 -12.36
CA VAL A 93 0.44 6.85 -11.24
C VAL A 93 0.08 5.36 -11.33
N ARG A 94 -1.12 5.03 -11.83
CA ARG A 94 -1.54 3.62 -11.95
C ARG A 94 -0.69 2.88 -12.97
N ASN A 95 -0.51 3.43 -14.18
CA ASN A 95 0.32 2.81 -15.20
C ASN A 95 1.79 2.70 -14.76
N GLN A 96 2.29 3.69 -14.01
CA GLN A 96 3.64 3.61 -13.44
C GLN A 96 3.76 2.51 -12.38
N MET A 97 2.75 2.36 -11.53
CA MET A 97 2.72 1.28 -10.54
C MET A 97 2.65 -0.09 -11.21
N ASP A 98 1.79 -0.26 -12.21
CA ASP A 98 1.66 -1.53 -12.94
C ASP A 98 2.97 -1.89 -13.64
N ALA A 99 3.64 -0.91 -14.26
CA ALA A 99 4.95 -1.11 -14.90
C ALA A 99 6.05 -1.44 -13.89
N ALA A 100 6.08 -0.74 -12.75
CA ALA A 100 7.04 -1.01 -11.67
C ALA A 100 6.81 -2.41 -11.06
N THR A 101 5.58 -2.80 -10.83
CA THR A 101 5.23 -4.14 -10.33
C THR A 101 5.67 -5.22 -11.31
N ALA A 102 5.38 -5.06 -12.60
CA ALA A 102 5.81 -6.01 -13.64
C ALA A 102 7.35 -6.10 -13.73
N MET A 103 8.05 -4.99 -13.59
CA MET A 103 9.52 -4.96 -13.55
C MET A 103 10.05 -5.72 -12.34
N ILE A 104 9.49 -5.48 -11.16
CA ILE A 104 9.84 -6.18 -9.91
C ILE A 104 9.59 -7.68 -10.07
N ASP A 105 8.41 -8.08 -10.55
CA ASP A 105 8.08 -9.49 -10.78
C ASP A 105 9.07 -10.16 -11.73
N THR A 106 9.54 -9.44 -12.76
CA THR A 106 10.57 -9.92 -13.67
C THR A 106 11.92 -10.09 -12.99
N MET A 107 12.35 -9.08 -12.20
CA MET A 107 13.64 -9.10 -11.49
C MET A 107 13.74 -10.22 -10.45
N ILE A 108 12.63 -10.56 -9.80
CA ILE A 108 12.60 -11.59 -8.76
C ILE A 108 12.26 -12.99 -9.28
N ALA A 109 11.87 -13.13 -10.55
CA ALA A 109 11.47 -14.41 -11.14
C ALA A 109 12.55 -15.51 -11.02
N ASP A 110 13.82 -15.14 -11.12
CA ASP A 110 14.96 -16.05 -11.06
C ASP A 110 15.47 -16.32 -9.63
N ILE A 111 14.83 -15.76 -8.60
CA ILE A 111 15.23 -16.01 -7.21
C ILE A 111 14.99 -17.50 -6.87
N LYS A 112 16.07 -18.20 -6.48
CA LYS A 112 15.98 -19.58 -6.05
C LYS A 112 15.31 -19.69 -4.69
N PRO A 113 14.36 -20.62 -4.51
CA PRO A 113 13.76 -20.86 -3.22
C PRO A 113 14.78 -21.22 -2.14
N LEU A 114 14.48 -20.83 -0.92
CA LEU A 114 15.33 -21.15 0.24
C LEU A 114 15.13 -22.62 0.66
N PRO A 115 16.16 -23.26 1.20
CA PRO A 115 16.02 -24.55 1.85
C PRO A 115 14.97 -24.50 2.96
N VAL A 116 14.23 -25.59 3.12
CA VAL A 116 13.21 -25.70 4.18
C VAL A 116 13.87 -25.62 5.56
N ILE A 117 13.40 -24.69 6.39
CA ILE A 117 13.88 -24.48 7.75
C ILE A 117 13.33 -25.61 8.65
N PRO A 118 14.18 -26.34 9.41
CA PRO A 118 13.72 -27.36 10.31
C PRO A 118 12.80 -26.78 11.41
N PHE A 119 11.70 -27.45 11.68
CA PHE A 119 10.83 -27.15 12.80
C PHE A 119 11.23 -28.02 14.01
N LYS A 120 11.38 -27.39 15.17
CA LYS A 120 11.54 -28.15 16.41
C LYS A 120 10.18 -28.69 16.83
N ASN A 121 10.09 -30.02 17.05
CA ASN A 121 8.85 -30.63 17.53
C ASN A 121 8.54 -30.13 18.94
N TYR A 122 7.56 -29.24 19.06
CA TYR A 122 6.97 -28.83 20.32
C TYR A 122 5.57 -29.47 20.46
N VAL A 123 5.14 -29.66 21.68
CA VAL A 123 3.71 -29.91 21.97
C VAL A 123 2.99 -28.56 21.83
N ALA A 124 2.56 -28.25 20.63
CA ALA A 124 1.89 -27.00 20.32
C ALA A 124 0.37 -27.12 20.44
N THR A 125 -0.27 -26.04 20.88
CA THR A 125 -1.74 -25.99 21.00
C THR A 125 -2.36 -25.77 19.63
N SER A 126 -3.20 -26.68 19.15
CA SER A 126 -3.87 -26.61 17.85
C SER A 126 -5.13 -25.73 17.84
N ASP A 127 -5.79 -25.56 18.99
CA ASP A 127 -7.00 -24.74 19.13
C ASP A 127 -6.73 -23.24 19.15
N GLN A 128 -5.47 -22.85 19.30
CA GLN A 128 -5.04 -21.46 19.30
C GLN A 128 -4.13 -21.17 18.11
N PHE A 129 -4.06 -19.89 17.73
CA PHE A 129 -3.08 -19.38 16.77
C PHE A 129 -2.59 -18.01 17.21
N THR A 130 -1.37 -17.67 16.81
CA THR A 130 -0.73 -16.42 17.14
C THR A 130 -0.76 -15.49 15.93
N VAL A 131 -1.07 -14.22 16.15
CA VAL A 131 -0.94 -13.14 15.15
C VAL A 131 0.19 -12.21 15.60
N ILE A 132 1.14 -11.96 14.72
CA ILE A 132 2.24 -11.03 14.96
C ILE A 132 2.15 -9.92 13.91
N PRO A 133 1.52 -8.79 14.24
CA PRO A 133 1.53 -7.62 13.37
C PRO A 133 2.86 -6.89 13.52
N ILE A 134 3.50 -6.62 12.40
CA ILE A 134 4.68 -5.76 12.29
C ILE A 134 4.15 -4.39 11.86
N GLY A 135 4.06 -3.47 12.82
CA GLY A 135 3.58 -2.11 12.59
C GLY A 135 4.69 -1.24 12.01
N ASP A 136 4.43 -0.66 10.88
CA ASP A 136 5.14 0.44 10.22
C ASP A 136 6.67 0.46 10.50
N PRO A 137 7.43 -0.50 9.94
CA PRO A 137 8.86 -0.64 10.25
C PRO A 137 9.72 0.52 9.77
N HIS A 138 9.27 1.25 8.77
CA HIS A 138 9.98 2.40 8.21
C HIS A 138 11.48 2.14 7.98
N ILE A 139 11.81 1.00 7.36
CA ILE A 139 13.21 0.68 7.05
C ILE A 139 13.78 1.74 6.11
N GLY A 140 14.89 2.34 6.52
CA GLY A 140 15.50 3.48 5.85
C GLY A 140 15.28 4.81 6.57
N LEU A 141 14.42 4.87 7.60
CA LEU A 141 14.29 6.04 8.46
C LEU A 141 15.64 6.39 9.10
N MET A 142 15.95 7.68 9.12
CA MET A 142 17.04 8.28 9.90
C MET A 142 16.47 9.27 10.90
N THR A 143 16.97 9.23 12.14
CA THR A 143 16.69 10.28 13.12
C THR A 143 17.96 10.71 13.84
N TRP A 144 17.97 11.93 14.32
CA TRP A 144 19.10 12.53 15.02
C TRP A 144 18.72 12.93 16.45
N SER A 145 19.48 12.44 17.42
CA SER A 145 19.17 12.60 18.85
C SER A 145 19.08 14.05 19.31
N LYS A 146 19.85 14.97 18.68
CA LYS A 146 19.75 16.39 19.01
C LYS A 146 18.44 17.05 18.56
N GLU A 147 17.76 16.47 17.57
CA GLU A 147 16.49 16.97 17.07
C GLU A 147 15.29 16.30 17.73
N VAL A 148 15.29 14.97 17.75
CA VAL A 148 14.12 14.18 18.18
C VAL A 148 14.34 13.41 19.48
N GLY A 149 15.54 13.47 20.05
CA GLY A 149 15.91 12.83 21.33
C GLY A 149 16.50 11.43 21.20
N GLU A 150 16.54 10.83 20.02
CA GLU A 150 17.05 9.48 19.78
C GLU A 150 17.66 9.35 18.38
N ASP A 151 18.82 8.70 18.28
CA ASP A 151 19.43 8.36 17.00
C ASP A 151 18.83 7.06 16.45
N TRP A 152 18.56 7.05 15.14
CA TRP A 152 18.08 5.88 14.42
C TRP A 152 18.68 5.83 13.04
N ASP A 153 19.16 4.66 12.66
CA ASP A 153 19.68 4.33 11.34
C ASP A 153 19.38 2.84 11.03
N ILE A 154 19.76 2.38 9.85
CA ILE A 154 19.53 0.99 9.43
C ILE A 154 20.28 -0.01 10.34
N LYS A 155 21.45 0.32 10.86
CA LYS A 155 22.22 -0.58 11.73
C LYS A 155 21.54 -0.73 13.09
N ILE A 156 21.08 0.39 13.64
CA ILE A 156 20.29 0.41 14.89
C ILE A 156 18.98 -0.36 14.66
N ALA A 157 18.30 -0.09 13.56
CA ALA A 157 17.07 -0.77 13.20
C ALA A 157 17.25 -2.30 13.16
N ASP A 158 18.22 -2.82 12.38
CA ASP A 158 18.48 -4.27 12.29
C ASP A 158 18.75 -4.89 13.67
N ARG A 159 19.58 -4.24 14.49
CA ARG A 159 19.90 -4.73 15.85
C ARG A 159 18.64 -4.76 16.74
N VAL A 160 17.89 -3.68 16.78
CA VAL A 160 16.68 -3.57 17.62
C VAL A 160 15.61 -4.55 17.17
N TYR A 161 15.31 -4.63 15.86
CA TYR A 161 14.34 -5.59 15.33
C TYR A 161 14.71 -7.03 15.70
N ARG A 162 15.95 -7.44 15.52
CA ARG A 162 16.39 -8.80 15.89
C ARG A 162 16.23 -9.07 17.38
N LYS A 163 16.62 -8.12 18.22
CA LYS A 163 16.56 -8.27 19.68
C LYS A 163 15.12 -8.37 20.16
N VAL A 164 14.28 -7.42 19.75
CA VAL A 164 12.88 -7.32 20.20
C VAL A 164 12.04 -8.48 19.66
N PHE A 165 12.20 -8.85 18.39
CA PHE A 165 11.49 -9.97 17.79
C PHE A 165 11.88 -11.30 18.42
N LYS A 166 13.16 -11.49 18.72
CA LYS A 166 13.63 -12.69 19.47
C LYS A 166 12.96 -12.78 20.85
N ARG A 167 12.91 -11.66 21.60
CA ARG A 167 12.24 -11.64 22.93
C ARG A 167 10.77 -11.98 22.79
N LEU A 168 10.07 -11.35 21.84
CA LEU A 168 8.67 -11.64 21.58
C LEU A 168 8.44 -13.13 21.33
N LEU A 169 9.19 -13.72 20.40
CA LEU A 169 9.05 -15.15 20.09
C LEU A 169 9.37 -16.06 21.28
N THR A 170 10.30 -15.67 22.15
CA THR A 170 10.64 -16.43 23.36
C THR A 170 9.48 -16.42 24.37
N ASN A 171 8.77 -15.30 24.50
CA ASN A 171 7.70 -15.12 25.49
C ASN A 171 6.33 -15.55 24.97
N LEU A 172 6.17 -15.69 23.64
CA LEU A 172 4.94 -16.21 23.06
C LEU A 172 4.73 -17.69 23.36
N PRO A 173 3.49 -18.11 23.64
CA PRO A 173 3.16 -19.52 23.80
C PRO A 173 3.40 -20.31 22.52
N ASP A 174 3.58 -21.63 22.68
CA ASP A 174 3.75 -22.53 21.56
C ASP A 174 2.39 -22.89 20.96
N THR A 175 1.96 -22.08 19.98
CA THR A 175 0.81 -22.37 19.12
C THR A 175 1.28 -23.05 17.84
N GLU A 176 0.40 -23.86 17.24
CA GLU A 176 0.75 -24.56 16.00
C GLU A 176 0.89 -23.61 14.80
N GLU A 177 0.06 -22.56 14.77
CA GLU A 177 -0.05 -21.63 13.65
C GLU A 177 0.31 -20.20 14.05
N CYS A 178 1.00 -19.52 13.13
CA CYS A 178 1.28 -18.08 13.21
C CYS A 178 0.78 -17.37 11.95
N VAL A 179 0.14 -16.22 12.14
CA VAL A 179 -0.14 -15.23 11.09
C VAL A 179 0.81 -14.07 11.30
N LEU A 180 1.83 -13.99 10.46
CA LEU A 180 2.78 -12.87 10.45
C LEU A 180 2.29 -11.84 9.45
N VAL A 181 2.10 -10.61 9.89
CA VAL A 181 1.50 -9.55 9.07
C VAL A 181 2.44 -8.34 9.00
N ASN A 182 2.84 -7.97 7.79
CA ASN A 182 3.32 -6.64 7.52
C ASN A 182 2.10 -5.72 7.34
N THR A 183 1.91 -4.76 8.23
CA THR A 183 0.73 -3.86 8.19
C THR A 183 0.93 -2.64 7.30
N GLY A 184 1.98 -2.61 6.50
CA GLY A 184 2.33 -1.53 5.57
C GLY A 184 3.43 -0.62 6.12
N ASP A 185 3.85 0.34 5.29
CA ASP A 185 4.95 1.27 5.57
C ASP A 185 6.22 0.54 6.06
N PHE A 186 6.50 -0.60 5.41
CA PHE A 186 7.70 -1.38 5.72
C PHE A 186 8.96 -0.62 5.35
N PHE A 187 8.98 0.00 4.18
CA PHE A 187 10.02 0.94 3.79
C PHE A 187 9.59 2.38 4.08
N HIS A 188 10.55 3.20 4.50
CA HIS A 188 10.27 4.60 4.84
C HIS A 188 9.99 5.47 3.61
N ALA A 189 10.50 5.09 2.43
CA ALA A 189 10.24 5.76 1.17
C ALA A 189 10.14 4.77 0.00
N ASP A 190 9.38 5.14 -1.02
CA ASP A 190 9.13 4.36 -2.24
C ASP A 190 10.06 4.73 -3.40
N ASN A 191 10.84 5.81 -3.25
CA ASN A 191 11.57 6.42 -4.33
C ASN A 191 12.91 7.01 -3.89
N ILE A 192 13.78 7.24 -4.87
CA ILE A 192 15.11 7.82 -4.66
C ILE A 192 15.08 9.32 -4.26
N GLN A 193 13.95 9.99 -4.44
CA GLN A 193 13.75 11.40 -4.08
C GLN A 193 13.57 11.58 -2.57
N GLY A 194 13.33 10.52 -1.82
CA GLY A 194 13.10 10.57 -0.39
C GLY A 194 11.86 11.36 -0.03
N GLU A 195 10.75 11.02 -0.65
CA GLU A 195 9.45 11.67 -0.38
C GLU A 195 8.30 10.66 -0.45
N THR A 196 7.23 10.95 0.30
CA THR A 196 6.04 10.12 0.28
C THR A 196 5.38 10.15 -1.10
N SER A 197 4.90 8.98 -1.58
CA SER A 197 4.39 8.82 -2.95
C SER A 197 3.19 9.71 -3.28
N ARG A 198 2.32 9.99 -2.31
CA ARG A 198 1.09 10.76 -2.54
C ARG A 198 1.22 12.23 -2.21
N SER A 199 1.73 12.56 -1.03
CA SER A 199 1.76 13.93 -0.49
C SER A 199 3.09 14.65 -0.75
N ARG A 200 4.14 13.93 -1.19
CA ARG A 200 5.48 14.43 -1.47
C ARG A 200 6.14 15.14 -0.28
N HIS A 201 5.81 14.69 0.93
CA HIS A 201 6.54 15.11 2.12
C HIS A 201 7.96 14.57 2.07
N LYS A 202 8.93 15.44 2.34
CA LYS A 202 10.33 15.04 2.45
C LYS A 202 10.53 14.15 3.67
N LEU A 203 11.36 13.15 3.49
CA LEU A 203 11.65 12.12 4.48
C LEU A 203 13.15 12.05 4.75
N ASP A 204 13.52 11.90 6.01
CA ASP A 204 14.90 11.73 6.42
C ASP A 204 15.31 10.27 6.25
N LEU A 205 16.27 10.02 5.34
CA LEU A 205 16.68 8.69 4.94
C LEU A 205 18.13 8.38 5.33
N ASP A 206 18.37 7.18 5.85
CA ASP A 206 19.72 6.67 6.09
C ASP A 206 20.39 6.20 4.80
N GLY A 207 20.95 7.16 4.07
CA GLY A 207 21.79 6.90 2.91
C GLY A 207 21.01 6.61 1.63
N ARG A 208 21.62 5.80 0.75
CA ARG A 208 21.14 5.57 -0.61
C ARG A 208 20.05 4.50 -0.64
N HIS A 209 19.14 4.62 -1.60
CA HIS A 209 18.01 3.73 -1.85
C HIS A 209 18.38 2.23 -1.80
N GLY A 210 19.42 1.78 -2.51
CA GLY A 210 19.86 0.38 -2.49
C GLY A 210 20.24 -0.14 -1.11
N LYS A 211 20.86 0.72 -0.26
CA LYS A 211 21.30 0.32 1.08
C LYS A 211 20.12 -0.10 1.97
N TRP A 212 19.06 0.69 2.02
CA TRP A 212 17.93 0.36 2.87
C TRP A 212 16.99 -0.68 2.24
N LEU A 213 16.96 -0.81 0.90
CA LEU A 213 16.28 -1.93 0.23
C LEU A 213 16.88 -3.28 0.64
N ASP A 214 18.22 -3.43 0.52
CA ASP A 214 18.90 -4.67 0.90
C ASP A 214 18.66 -5.00 2.38
N ALA A 215 18.76 -4.00 3.25
CA ALA A 215 18.51 -4.19 4.67
C ALA A 215 17.07 -4.62 4.96
N GLY A 216 16.08 -4.01 4.28
CA GLY A 216 14.68 -4.36 4.44
C GLY A 216 14.37 -5.81 4.04
N PHE A 217 14.87 -6.26 2.91
CA PHE A 217 14.70 -7.66 2.50
C PHE A 217 15.36 -8.64 3.47
N VAL A 218 16.53 -8.32 4.02
CA VAL A 218 17.19 -9.13 5.04
C VAL A 218 16.38 -9.17 6.35
N ILE A 219 15.83 -8.04 6.78
CA ILE A 219 15.01 -7.95 7.99
C ILE A 219 13.69 -8.71 7.80
N MET A 220 13.00 -8.55 6.65
CA MET A 220 11.77 -9.30 6.36
C MET A 220 12.02 -10.81 6.38
N ARG A 221 13.08 -11.26 5.72
CA ARG A 221 13.48 -12.65 5.76
C ARG A 221 13.74 -13.14 7.18
N MET A 222 14.44 -12.34 8.01
CA MET A 222 14.70 -12.68 9.40
C MET A 222 13.41 -12.91 10.20
N PHE A 223 12.38 -12.08 10.02
CA PHE A 223 11.08 -12.27 10.66
C PHE A 223 10.44 -13.60 10.29
N ILE A 224 10.40 -13.91 8.98
CA ILE A 224 9.78 -15.14 8.48
C ILE A 224 10.54 -16.38 8.93
N ASP A 225 11.87 -16.36 8.77
CA ASP A 225 12.73 -17.48 9.20
C ASP A 225 12.59 -17.77 10.70
N ALA A 226 12.50 -16.72 11.52
CA ALA A 226 12.31 -16.88 12.96
C ALA A 226 10.92 -17.46 13.30
N CYS A 227 9.86 -17.04 12.61
CA CYS A 227 8.55 -17.65 12.75
C CYS A 227 8.54 -19.12 12.31
N LEU A 228 9.17 -19.47 11.20
CA LEU A 228 9.27 -20.85 10.71
C LEU A 228 10.05 -21.76 11.66
N ARG A 229 10.98 -21.23 12.47
CA ARG A 229 11.66 -22.02 13.52
C ARG A 229 10.76 -22.31 14.71
N LYS A 230 9.83 -21.39 15.03
CA LYS A 230 8.95 -21.52 16.22
C LYS A 230 7.62 -22.21 15.90
N PHE A 231 6.98 -21.88 14.79
CA PHE A 231 5.63 -22.35 14.47
C PHE A 231 5.67 -23.43 13.39
N LYS A 232 4.74 -24.38 13.47
CA LYS A 232 4.60 -25.47 12.49
C LYS A 232 4.11 -24.94 11.15
N LYS A 233 3.17 -23.97 11.18
CA LYS A 233 2.61 -23.32 10.01
C LYS A 233 2.67 -21.81 10.17
N VAL A 234 3.05 -21.13 9.11
CA VAL A 234 3.11 -19.68 9.03
C VAL A 234 2.23 -19.21 7.88
N GLU A 235 1.39 -18.23 8.12
CA GLU A 235 0.74 -17.44 7.08
C GLU A 235 1.40 -16.08 7.04
N PHE A 236 1.94 -15.68 5.91
CA PHE A 236 2.49 -14.35 5.73
C PHE A 236 1.51 -13.50 4.92
N ILE A 237 1.16 -12.35 5.50
CA ILE A 237 0.28 -11.35 4.90
C ILE A 237 1.07 -10.07 4.73
N ASN A 238 0.97 -9.48 3.55
CA ASN A 238 1.60 -8.23 3.22
C ASN A 238 0.54 -7.20 2.81
N VAL A 239 0.49 -6.08 3.53
CA VAL A 239 -0.40 -4.95 3.24
C VAL A 239 0.44 -3.79 2.74
N PRO A 240 0.12 -3.16 1.60
CA PRO A 240 0.84 -1.98 1.14
C PRO A 240 0.53 -0.75 2.00
N GLY A 241 1.55 0.06 2.28
CA GLY A 241 1.43 1.31 3.01
C GLY A 241 1.33 2.54 2.10
N ASN A 242 1.38 3.74 2.70
CA ASN A 242 1.41 4.99 1.94
C ASN A 242 2.84 5.51 1.71
N HIS A 243 3.81 5.04 2.46
CA HIS A 243 5.23 5.32 2.25
C HIS A 243 5.85 4.39 1.21
N ASP A 244 5.32 3.18 1.05
CA ASP A 244 5.90 2.11 0.24
C ASP A 244 4.89 1.40 -0.68
N ASP A 245 4.00 2.13 -1.34
CA ASP A 245 2.93 1.58 -2.17
C ASP A 245 3.46 0.64 -3.28
N ILE A 246 4.62 0.94 -3.89
CA ILE A 246 5.29 0.09 -4.88
C ILE A 246 6.18 -0.95 -4.20
N LEU A 247 7.09 -0.52 -3.34
CA LEU A 247 8.06 -1.42 -2.71
C LEU A 247 7.41 -2.37 -1.71
N GLY A 248 6.35 -1.93 -1.03
CA GLY A 248 5.53 -2.78 -0.19
C GLY A 248 4.96 -3.97 -0.97
N ARG A 249 4.48 -3.78 -2.21
CA ARG A 249 4.03 -4.87 -3.09
C ARG A 249 5.18 -5.80 -3.50
N ALA A 250 6.36 -5.24 -3.74
CA ALA A 250 7.55 -6.02 -4.05
C ALA A 250 7.93 -7.00 -2.95
N ILE A 251 7.70 -6.63 -1.67
CA ILE A 251 7.92 -7.54 -0.53
C ILE A 251 7.10 -8.81 -0.67
N GLY A 252 5.80 -8.70 -0.98
CA GLY A 252 4.92 -9.86 -1.17
C GLY A 252 5.44 -10.81 -2.24
N SER A 253 5.82 -10.28 -3.39
CA SER A 253 6.39 -11.04 -4.50
C SER A 253 7.75 -11.66 -4.15
N TYR A 254 8.63 -10.89 -3.52
CA TYR A 254 9.94 -11.38 -3.06
C TYR A 254 9.80 -12.55 -2.06
N VAL A 255 8.96 -12.38 -1.05
CA VAL A 255 8.73 -13.43 -0.04
C VAL A 255 8.15 -14.68 -0.69
N TRP A 256 7.18 -14.52 -1.61
CA TRP A 256 6.61 -15.66 -2.31
C TRP A 256 7.68 -16.44 -3.10
N GLN A 257 8.56 -15.76 -3.81
CA GLN A 257 9.65 -16.41 -4.57
C GLN A 257 10.60 -17.18 -3.65
N LEU A 258 10.96 -16.61 -2.49
CA LEU A 258 11.87 -17.26 -1.55
C LEU A 258 11.29 -18.53 -0.92
N TYR A 259 9.98 -18.57 -0.69
CA TYR A 259 9.37 -19.63 0.12
C TYR A 259 8.35 -20.48 -0.64
N ARG A 260 8.20 -20.32 -1.97
CA ARG A 260 7.16 -21.01 -2.78
C ARG A 260 7.21 -22.54 -2.69
N ASP A 261 8.38 -23.12 -2.39
CA ASP A 261 8.58 -24.58 -2.27
C ASP A 261 8.52 -25.05 -0.82
N ASN A 262 8.16 -24.19 0.13
CA ASN A 262 8.04 -24.53 1.53
C ASN A 262 6.57 -24.66 1.94
N GLU A 263 6.06 -25.89 2.04
CA GLU A 263 4.66 -26.19 2.37
C GLU A 263 4.21 -25.68 3.75
N ARG A 264 5.16 -25.26 4.60
CA ARG A 264 4.85 -24.75 5.95
C ARG A 264 4.52 -23.26 5.97
N ILE A 265 4.69 -22.55 4.87
CA ILE A 265 4.32 -21.15 4.77
C ILE A 265 3.37 -20.92 3.60
N ASN A 266 2.28 -20.23 3.86
CA ASN A 266 1.41 -19.65 2.84
C ASN A 266 1.68 -18.15 2.75
N VAL A 267 1.99 -17.67 1.55
CA VAL A 267 2.21 -16.25 1.28
C VAL A 267 1.01 -15.72 0.52
N GLN A 268 0.24 -14.83 1.14
CA GLN A 268 -0.86 -14.15 0.45
C GLN A 268 -0.30 -13.08 -0.50
N LYS A 269 -0.33 -13.39 -1.79
CA LYS A 269 -0.01 -12.44 -2.88
C LYS A 269 -1.29 -11.69 -3.25
N GLY A 270 -1.53 -10.55 -2.68
CA GLY A 270 -2.69 -9.75 -3.00
C GLY A 270 -2.33 -8.27 -3.02
N ASP A 271 -2.79 -7.56 -4.07
CA ASP A 271 -2.62 -6.11 -4.22
C ASP A 271 -3.72 -5.33 -3.49
N SER A 272 -4.68 -6.05 -2.91
CA SER A 272 -5.74 -5.40 -2.14
C SER A 272 -5.18 -4.74 -0.88
N PRO A 273 -5.55 -3.49 -0.59
CA PRO A 273 -5.21 -2.84 0.68
C PRO A 273 -5.94 -3.48 1.87
N PHE A 274 -6.82 -4.44 1.62
CA PHE A 274 -7.59 -5.19 2.61
C PHE A 274 -7.32 -6.67 2.45
N GLN A 275 -6.74 -7.29 3.47
CA GLN A 275 -6.41 -8.71 3.49
C GLN A 275 -7.21 -9.43 4.58
N TYR A 276 -7.51 -10.70 4.38
CA TYR A 276 -8.38 -11.43 5.30
C TYR A 276 -7.86 -12.83 5.60
N VAL A 277 -8.05 -13.26 6.84
CA VAL A 277 -7.76 -14.63 7.28
C VAL A 277 -8.90 -15.14 8.16
N ARG A 278 -9.33 -16.37 7.91
CA ARG A 278 -10.25 -17.07 8.80
C ARG A 278 -9.57 -18.25 9.51
N ARG A 279 -9.79 -18.37 10.83
CA ARG A 279 -9.43 -19.54 11.61
C ARG A 279 -10.60 -19.92 12.54
N GLY A 280 -11.25 -21.04 12.27
CA GLY A 280 -12.44 -21.46 13.02
C GLY A 280 -13.55 -20.40 12.97
N ASN A 281 -13.97 -19.91 14.15
CA ASN A 281 -14.97 -18.85 14.34
C ASN A 281 -14.39 -17.42 14.28
N VAL A 282 -13.09 -17.27 14.03
CA VAL A 282 -12.40 -15.98 13.97
C VAL A 282 -12.19 -15.56 12.52
N LEU A 283 -12.59 -14.34 12.18
CA LEU A 283 -12.30 -13.68 10.92
C LEU A 283 -11.48 -12.42 11.22
N LEU A 284 -10.27 -12.39 10.70
CA LEU A 284 -9.36 -11.24 10.83
C LEU A 284 -9.29 -10.46 9.52
N GLY A 285 -9.25 -9.15 9.64
CA GLY A 285 -8.96 -8.23 8.57
C GLY A 285 -7.66 -7.46 8.86
N PHE A 286 -6.88 -7.17 7.82
CA PHE A 286 -5.65 -6.42 7.92
C PHE A 286 -5.67 -5.30 6.89
N ALA A 287 -5.30 -4.10 7.32
CA ALA A 287 -5.20 -2.92 6.49
C ALA A 287 -4.13 -2.00 7.04
N HIS A 288 -3.50 -1.19 6.18
CA HIS A 288 -2.61 -0.17 6.71
C HIS A 288 -3.40 0.95 7.44
N GLY A 289 -4.52 1.39 6.89
CA GLY A 289 -5.39 2.37 7.55
C GLY A 289 -5.46 3.74 6.88
N HIS A 290 -4.60 4.02 5.91
CA HIS A 290 -4.53 5.32 5.21
C HIS A 290 -5.59 5.50 4.11
N THR A 291 -6.23 4.44 3.63
CA THR A 291 -7.15 4.50 2.48
C THR A 291 -8.58 4.83 2.85
N CYS A 292 -8.99 4.56 4.08
CA CYS A 292 -10.36 4.81 4.57
C CYS A 292 -10.38 5.09 6.07
N LYS A 293 -11.52 5.60 6.55
CA LYS A 293 -11.73 5.76 7.99
C LYS A 293 -11.80 4.38 8.66
N LEU A 294 -11.09 4.20 9.77
CA LEU A 294 -11.10 2.93 10.52
C LEU A 294 -12.52 2.51 10.94
N SER A 295 -13.42 3.47 11.17
CA SER A 295 -14.82 3.23 11.50
C SER A 295 -15.63 2.58 10.37
N SER A 296 -15.16 2.62 9.12
CA SER A 296 -15.83 1.98 7.99
C SER A 296 -15.39 0.52 7.76
N LEU A 297 -14.31 0.09 8.39
CA LEU A 297 -13.73 -1.25 8.20
C LEU A 297 -14.67 -2.41 8.57
N PRO A 298 -15.50 -2.35 9.64
CA PRO A 298 -16.48 -3.40 9.91
C PRO A 298 -17.46 -3.63 8.76
N GLY A 299 -17.99 -2.55 8.17
CA GLY A 299 -18.85 -2.63 6.99
C GLY A 299 -18.11 -3.19 5.77
N LYS A 300 -16.85 -2.78 5.57
CA LYS A 300 -15.99 -3.30 4.50
C LYS A 300 -15.77 -4.81 4.61
N MET A 301 -15.50 -5.32 5.81
CA MET A 301 -15.36 -6.77 6.03
C MET A 301 -16.67 -7.52 5.75
N ALA A 302 -17.80 -6.95 6.18
CA ALA A 302 -19.09 -7.57 5.96
C ALA A 302 -19.45 -7.66 4.47
N ASP A 303 -19.07 -6.65 3.69
CA ASP A 303 -19.27 -6.60 2.24
C ASP A 303 -18.34 -7.55 1.49
N ASP A 304 -17.03 -7.41 1.69
CA ASP A 304 -16.03 -8.24 1.01
C ASP A 304 -16.13 -9.72 1.36
N GLN A 305 -16.44 -10.03 2.62
CA GLN A 305 -16.40 -11.37 3.18
C GLN A 305 -17.79 -11.83 3.66
N TYR A 306 -18.87 -11.46 2.95
CA TYR A 306 -20.26 -11.71 3.40
C TYR A 306 -20.53 -13.17 3.76
N LYS A 307 -19.95 -14.14 3.03
CA LYS A 307 -20.08 -15.56 3.33
C LYS A 307 -19.36 -15.98 4.63
N LEU A 308 -18.18 -15.42 4.86
CA LEU A 308 -17.39 -15.69 6.07
C LEU A 308 -17.92 -14.91 7.26
N TRP A 309 -18.43 -13.70 7.04
CA TRP A 309 -19.08 -12.88 8.07
C TRP A 309 -20.22 -13.66 8.74
N GLY A 310 -21.10 -14.27 7.97
CA GLY A 310 -22.22 -15.07 8.50
C GLY A 310 -21.81 -16.39 9.18
N ARG A 311 -20.58 -16.87 8.95
CA ARG A 311 -20.04 -18.12 9.48
C ARG A 311 -19.04 -17.95 10.63
N THR A 312 -18.81 -16.71 11.06
CA THR A 312 -17.86 -16.39 12.13
C THR A 312 -18.54 -15.55 13.19
N THR A 313 -18.14 -15.73 14.45
CA THR A 313 -18.69 -14.99 15.59
C THR A 313 -17.75 -13.85 16.00
N TYR A 314 -16.43 -14.05 15.87
CA TYR A 314 -15.42 -13.10 16.26
C TYR A 314 -14.74 -12.48 15.04
N ARG A 315 -14.78 -11.15 14.95
CA ARG A 315 -14.23 -10.41 13.83
C ARG A 315 -13.36 -9.29 14.35
N HIS A 316 -12.20 -9.11 13.73
CA HIS A 316 -11.23 -8.18 14.24
C HIS A 316 -10.36 -7.61 13.11
N TRP A 317 -10.26 -6.29 13.04
CA TRP A 317 -9.31 -5.59 12.19
C TRP A 317 -8.06 -5.21 12.98
N ILE A 318 -6.90 -5.41 12.36
CA ILE A 318 -5.60 -5.01 12.88
C ILE A 318 -4.96 -4.11 11.82
N CYS A 319 -4.65 -2.87 12.21
CA CYS A 319 -4.23 -1.82 11.29
C CYS A 319 -2.91 -1.17 11.74
N GLY A 320 -2.12 -0.68 10.76
CA GLY A 320 -0.95 0.18 10.96
C GLY A 320 -1.29 1.67 10.93
N HIS A 321 -0.40 2.48 10.37
CA HIS A 321 -0.51 3.90 10.00
C HIS A 321 -0.55 4.90 11.16
N VAL A 322 -1.24 4.62 12.24
CA VAL A 322 -1.48 5.61 13.30
C VAL A 322 -0.33 5.66 14.30
N HIS A 323 0.60 4.71 14.23
CA HIS A 323 1.80 4.58 15.07
C HIS A 323 1.52 4.46 16.58
N HIS A 324 0.26 4.31 16.98
CA HIS A 324 -0.10 4.15 18.38
C HIS A 324 -0.54 2.72 18.67
N ASN A 325 -0.10 2.22 19.79
CA ASN A 325 -0.72 1.05 20.39
C ASN A 325 -2.05 1.51 20.99
N SER A 326 -3.13 1.27 20.31
CA SER A 326 -4.38 1.94 20.65
C SER A 326 -5.26 1.18 21.61
N TRP A 327 -4.80 0.98 22.80
CA TRP A 327 -5.71 0.71 23.93
C TRP A 327 -6.76 1.82 24.09
N VAL A 328 -6.45 3.06 23.66
CA VAL A 328 -7.33 4.22 23.71
C VAL A 328 -8.25 4.35 22.49
N GLN A 329 -7.92 3.69 21.37
CA GLN A 329 -8.72 3.72 20.13
C GLN A 329 -9.39 2.39 19.79
N PHE A 330 -9.40 1.47 20.72
CA PHE A 330 -10.12 0.23 20.59
C PHE A 330 -11.62 0.54 20.54
N LYS A 331 -12.17 0.57 19.33
CA LYS A 331 -13.60 0.70 19.14
C LYS A 331 -14.23 -0.64 18.90
N GLU A 332 -15.11 -1.04 19.79
CA GLU A 332 -16.06 -2.09 19.50
C GLU A 332 -17.16 -1.52 18.60
N HIS A 333 -17.22 -2.04 17.38
CA HIS A 333 -18.37 -1.87 16.51
C HIS A 333 -19.25 -3.12 16.65
N PRO A 334 -20.58 -3.02 16.43
CA PRO A 334 -21.44 -4.20 16.45
C PRO A 334 -20.86 -5.32 15.59
N GLY A 335 -20.47 -6.42 16.24
CA GLY A 335 -19.95 -7.62 15.59
C GLY A 335 -18.51 -7.56 15.06
N CYS A 336 -17.74 -6.49 15.31
CA CYS A 336 -16.36 -6.40 14.84
C CYS A 336 -15.53 -5.42 15.71
N LYS A 337 -14.32 -5.82 16.04
CA LYS A 337 -13.33 -4.98 16.72
C LYS A 337 -12.37 -4.37 15.70
N VAL A 338 -11.88 -3.15 15.97
CA VAL A 338 -10.88 -2.46 15.14
C VAL A 338 -9.81 -1.91 16.07
N GLU A 339 -8.56 -2.31 15.83
CA GLU A 339 -7.41 -1.78 16.58
C GLU A 339 -6.29 -1.36 15.65
N THR A 340 -5.44 -0.47 16.13
CA THR A 340 -4.17 -0.11 15.48
C THR A 340 -3.01 -0.66 16.31
N VAL A 341 -1.89 -0.90 15.68
CA VAL A 341 -0.69 -1.44 16.33
C VAL A 341 0.37 -0.37 16.51
N GLY A 342 1.20 -0.52 17.55
CA GLY A 342 2.37 0.30 17.79
C GLY A 342 3.51 -0.02 16.83
N ILE A 343 4.56 0.78 16.88
CA ILE A 343 5.75 0.70 16.04
C ILE A 343 7.03 0.52 16.85
N ILE A 344 8.08 0.04 16.20
CA ILE A 344 9.42 -0.08 16.80
C ILE A 344 10.28 1.17 16.57
N PRO A 345 10.25 1.82 15.39
CA PRO A 345 11.05 3.02 15.13
C PRO A 345 10.73 4.16 16.10
N PRO A 346 11.66 5.07 16.39
CA PRO A 346 11.37 6.29 17.10
C PRO A 346 10.53 7.24 16.24
N LYS A 347 10.03 8.30 16.87
CA LYS A 347 9.40 9.39 16.14
C LYS A 347 10.42 10.10 15.23
N ASP A 348 10.01 10.41 14.01
CA ASP A 348 10.76 11.25 13.09
C ASP A 348 10.62 12.75 13.42
N ALA A 349 11.27 13.62 12.66
CA ALA A 349 11.19 15.06 12.82
C ALA A 349 9.75 15.59 12.69
N TYR A 350 8.96 15.02 11.77
CA TYR A 350 7.56 15.39 11.57
C TYR A 350 6.70 15.04 12.80
N ALA A 351 6.81 13.83 13.30
CA ALA A 351 6.09 13.37 14.48
C ALA A 351 6.52 14.15 15.74
N HIS A 352 7.81 14.45 15.86
CA HIS A 352 8.33 15.26 16.95
C HIS A 352 7.76 16.68 16.93
N GLY A 353 7.80 17.33 15.77
CA GLY A 353 7.26 18.68 15.58
C GLY A 353 5.75 18.77 15.77
N GLY A 354 5.01 17.69 15.45
CA GLY A 354 3.57 17.57 15.67
C GLY A 354 3.16 17.17 17.10
N ALA A 355 4.12 17.02 18.02
CA ALA A 355 3.90 16.52 19.39
C ALA A 355 3.25 15.13 19.43
N TYR A 356 3.42 14.32 18.39
CA TYR A 356 3.00 12.93 18.38
C TYR A 356 3.99 12.08 19.19
N GLY A 357 3.47 11.16 19.99
CA GLY A 357 4.27 10.24 20.79
C GLY A 357 3.47 8.98 21.10
N ALA A 358 4.14 7.84 21.11
CA ALA A 358 3.57 6.56 21.48
C ALA A 358 4.65 5.68 22.13
N ASP A 359 4.20 4.72 22.94
CA ASP A 359 5.08 3.65 23.39
C ASP A 359 5.50 2.79 22.20
N ARG A 360 6.80 2.48 22.15
CA ARG A 360 7.39 1.71 21.07
C ARG A 360 7.44 0.24 21.42
N GLY A 361 7.10 -0.61 20.48
CA GLY A 361 7.13 -2.06 20.73
C GLY A 361 6.51 -2.88 19.63
N ILE A 362 6.49 -4.18 19.87
CA ILE A 362 5.85 -5.18 19.03
C ILE A 362 5.01 -6.10 19.91
N GLN A 363 3.96 -6.64 19.35
CA GLN A 363 3.05 -7.51 20.09
C GLN A 363 2.77 -8.82 19.35
N GLY A 364 2.45 -9.86 20.12
CA GLY A 364 1.85 -11.08 19.63
C GLY A 364 0.49 -11.30 20.27
N ILE A 365 -0.52 -11.50 19.46
CA ILE A 365 -1.91 -11.64 19.88
C ILE A 365 -2.33 -13.09 19.70
N ILE A 366 -2.77 -13.74 20.78
CA ILE A 366 -3.19 -15.13 20.76
C ILE A 366 -4.72 -15.18 20.63
N PHE A 367 -5.19 -15.85 19.60
CA PHE A 367 -6.61 -16.09 19.35
C PHE A 367 -6.94 -17.57 19.58
N ASP A 368 -8.11 -17.82 20.18
CA ASP A 368 -8.70 -19.14 20.24
C ASP A 368 -9.66 -19.31 19.05
N LYS A 369 -9.53 -20.42 18.31
CA LYS A 369 -10.32 -20.70 17.10
C LYS A 369 -11.82 -20.88 17.37
N LYS A 370 -12.19 -21.29 18.59
CA LYS A 370 -13.59 -21.55 19.00
C LYS A 370 -14.22 -20.33 19.65
N ILE A 371 -13.54 -19.75 20.65
CA ILE A 371 -14.07 -18.65 21.45
C ILE A 371 -13.58 -17.26 21.01
N GLY A 372 -12.71 -17.20 19.99
CA GLY A 372 -12.25 -15.95 19.40
C GLY A 372 -11.06 -15.33 20.12
N TYR A 373 -11.18 -14.06 20.51
CA TYR A 373 -10.09 -13.33 21.15
C TYR A 373 -9.73 -13.96 22.50
N SER A 374 -8.50 -14.44 22.63
CA SER A 374 -7.93 -14.79 23.92
C SER A 374 -7.38 -13.52 24.59
N PRO A 375 -7.58 -13.31 25.90
CA PRO A 375 -7.01 -12.15 26.61
C PRO A 375 -5.48 -12.19 26.71
N ARG A 376 -4.82 -13.18 26.10
CA ARG A 376 -3.36 -13.31 26.13
C ARG A 376 -2.73 -12.51 25.02
N ARG A 377 -2.09 -11.41 25.41
CA ARG A 377 -1.29 -10.55 24.55
C ARG A 377 0.10 -10.46 25.17
N ILE A 378 1.11 -10.68 24.38
CA ILE A 378 2.51 -10.51 24.77
C ILE A 378 3.01 -9.26 24.05
N GLU A 379 3.52 -8.31 24.81
CA GLU A 379 4.09 -7.07 24.30
C GLU A 379 5.56 -6.97 24.70
N GLU A 380 6.37 -6.58 23.73
CA GLU A 380 7.78 -6.28 23.94
C GLU A 380 8.02 -4.80 23.64
N THR A 381 8.30 -4.05 24.67
CA THR A 381 8.59 -2.62 24.56
C THR A 381 10.03 -2.36 24.19
N VAL A 382 10.26 -1.28 23.45
CA VAL A 382 11.57 -0.75 23.10
C VAL A 382 11.81 0.49 23.95
N ARG A 383 12.91 0.52 24.68
CA ARG A 383 13.37 1.70 25.42
C ARG A 383 14.75 2.07 24.93
N GLY A 384 14.84 3.22 24.26
CA GLY A 384 16.07 3.68 23.65
C GLY A 384 16.53 2.79 22.48
N THR A 385 17.81 2.87 22.15
CA THR A 385 18.44 2.12 21.04
C THR A 385 19.06 0.80 21.48
N ASP A 386 18.64 0.23 22.58
CA ASP A 386 19.22 -0.97 23.18
C ASP A 386 19.29 -2.21 22.26
#